data_10c3409edc1f37bf60638c78e15996ff
#
_entry.id   10c3409edc1f37bf60638c78e15996ff
#
_cell.length_a   1.000
_cell.length_b   1.000
_cell.length_c   1.000
_cell.angle_alpha   90.00
_cell.angle_beta   90.00
_cell.angle_gamma   90.00
#
_symmetry.space_group_name_H-M   'P 1'
#
loop_
_entity.id
_entity.type
_entity.pdbx_description
1 polymer ?
#
loop_
_entity_poly.entity_id
_entity_poly.type
_entity_poly.pdbx_seq_one_letter_code
_entity_poly.pdbx_strand_id
1 'polypeptide(L)'
;MGTTPKFCRIAINVDDMATFTREAGELLGLSFVVPSLDAEFDSISVTFGEHGLEPIQTHEHVPFAAGGRLIEVAIDVADAEAVREKFQAAGYEPVVNNYLPGPDAWEYLFGRDFHDIPLMVCTAGDNETQMRVDGPFRELDDASTPKIGCVDLVVDDLEQVAADLTHLFGMTFVETDPGGLGNKALVGPHRVRLIEGPNPDLSAQFHHPLAAIQFMVDDVEAIRQRLETGGYPVRHTRHLKSGGNAYYFGSVIQDMPLGIYPATADSEIIGNS
;
A
#
# COMPACT_ATOMS: atom_id res chain seq x y z
N MET A 1 -7.39 -11.90 -22.73
CA MET A 1 -8.12 -11.60 -21.48
C MET A 1 -7.21 -10.66 -20.73
N GLY A 2 -7.63 -9.43 -20.45
CA GLY A 2 -6.81 -8.49 -19.67
C GLY A 2 -6.58 -9.04 -18.26
N THR A 3 -5.39 -8.87 -17.72
CA THR A 3 -5.10 -9.16 -16.32
C THR A 3 -5.95 -8.23 -15.45
N THR A 4 -6.56 -8.78 -14.40
CA THR A 4 -7.27 -7.95 -13.41
C THR A 4 -6.27 -7.02 -12.73
N PRO A 5 -6.60 -5.72 -12.57
CA PRO A 5 -5.74 -4.80 -11.82
C PRO A 5 -5.43 -5.36 -10.44
N LYS A 6 -4.17 -5.26 -10.01
CA LYS A 6 -3.71 -5.83 -8.75
C LYS A 6 -2.81 -4.82 -8.04
N PHE A 7 -3.04 -4.63 -6.72
CA PHE A 7 -2.10 -3.92 -5.88
C PHE A 7 -0.72 -4.62 -5.95
N CYS A 8 0.33 -3.86 -6.17
CA CYS A 8 1.68 -4.38 -6.20
C CYS A 8 2.56 -3.83 -5.08
N ARG A 9 2.48 -2.52 -4.79
CA ARG A 9 3.26 -1.91 -3.72
C ARG A 9 2.60 -0.64 -3.18
N ILE A 10 3.08 -0.21 -2.03
CA ILE A 10 2.80 1.10 -1.44
C ILE A 10 4.13 1.77 -1.08
N ALA A 11 4.34 3.00 -1.55
CA ALA A 11 5.50 3.78 -1.14
C ALA A 11 5.13 4.77 -0.03
N ILE A 12 5.99 4.81 0.99
CA ILE A 12 5.84 5.71 2.13
C ILE A 12 7.11 6.52 2.36
N ASN A 13 6.95 7.80 2.69
CA ASN A 13 8.08 8.63 3.09
C ASN A 13 8.54 8.28 4.50
N VAL A 14 9.83 8.04 4.67
CA VAL A 14 10.47 7.73 5.96
C VAL A 14 11.53 8.77 6.29
N ASP A 15 11.75 9.03 7.59
CA ASP A 15 12.71 10.03 8.04
C ASP A 15 14.14 9.48 8.03
N ASP A 16 14.31 8.19 8.36
CA ASP A 16 15.60 7.49 8.40
C ASP A 16 15.41 6.04 7.93
N MET A 17 15.95 5.76 6.75
CA MET A 17 15.80 4.45 6.07
C MET A 17 16.40 3.31 6.88
N ALA A 18 17.60 3.51 7.46
CA ALA A 18 18.28 2.46 8.20
C ALA A 18 17.53 2.08 9.48
N THR A 19 17.03 3.08 10.20
CA THR A 19 16.19 2.86 11.39
C THR A 19 14.86 2.20 11.01
N PHE A 20 14.20 2.68 9.96
CA PHE A 20 12.93 2.12 9.52
C PHE A 20 13.04 0.64 9.15
N THR A 21 13.99 0.28 8.29
CA THR A 21 14.16 -1.10 7.81
C THR A 21 14.56 -2.04 8.94
N ARG A 22 15.42 -1.60 9.88
CA ARG A 22 15.78 -2.37 11.07
C ARG A 22 14.57 -2.62 11.96
N GLU A 23 13.79 -1.59 12.31
CA GLU A 23 12.62 -1.74 13.19
C GLU A 23 11.50 -2.55 12.55
N ALA A 24 11.23 -2.35 11.27
CA ALA A 24 10.25 -3.15 10.53
C ALA A 24 10.67 -4.63 10.45
N GLY A 25 11.98 -4.90 10.32
CA GLY A 25 12.52 -6.26 10.41
C GLY A 25 12.34 -6.88 11.78
N GLU A 26 12.71 -6.16 12.86
CA GLU A 26 12.62 -6.65 14.23
C GLU A 26 11.17 -6.86 14.71
N LEU A 27 10.27 -5.94 14.38
CA LEU A 27 8.90 -5.93 14.88
C LEU A 27 7.93 -6.75 14.02
N LEU A 28 8.04 -6.65 12.70
CA LEU A 28 7.13 -7.27 11.75
C LEU A 28 7.72 -8.49 11.04
N GLY A 29 9.03 -8.64 11.03
CA GLY A 29 9.74 -9.69 10.28
C GLY A 29 9.90 -9.36 8.79
N LEU A 30 9.82 -8.07 8.42
CA LEU A 30 10.01 -7.63 7.04
C LEU A 30 11.48 -7.68 6.64
N SER A 31 11.75 -8.08 5.42
CA SER A 31 13.07 -7.96 4.79
C SER A 31 13.03 -6.94 3.65
N PHE A 32 14.17 -6.29 3.43
CA PHE A 32 14.29 -5.21 2.44
C PHE A 32 15.52 -5.43 1.58
N VAL A 33 15.40 -5.06 0.30
CA VAL A 33 16.50 -5.09 -0.67
C VAL A 33 16.73 -3.67 -1.18
N VAL A 34 17.95 -3.20 -1.07
CA VAL A 34 18.35 -1.91 -1.65
C VAL A 34 18.53 -2.12 -3.15
N PRO A 35 17.75 -1.48 -4.00
CA PRO A 35 17.96 -1.56 -5.44
C PRO A 35 19.31 -0.91 -5.80
N SER A 36 20.00 -1.47 -6.77
CA SER A 36 21.17 -0.82 -7.40
C SER A 36 20.65 0.20 -8.42
N LEU A 37 19.89 1.18 -7.97
CA LEU A 37 19.51 2.29 -8.84
C LEU A 37 20.78 3.08 -9.15
N ASP A 38 21.17 3.11 -10.42
CA ASP A 38 22.23 3.98 -10.90
C ASP A 38 21.94 5.42 -10.47
N ALA A 39 22.98 6.17 -10.17
CA ALA A 39 23.05 7.46 -9.47
C ALA A 39 22.16 8.63 -9.98
N GLU A 40 21.04 8.37 -10.64
CA GLU A 40 20.11 9.40 -11.11
C GLU A 40 19.13 9.88 -10.01
N PHE A 41 19.13 9.24 -8.83
CA PHE A 41 18.25 9.61 -7.71
C PHE A 41 19.02 10.19 -6.51
N ASP A 42 19.92 11.15 -6.72
CA ASP A 42 20.65 11.81 -5.63
C ASP A 42 19.76 12.45 -4.55
N SER A 43 18.49 12.74 -4.89
CA SER A 43 17.53 13.38 -3.98
C SER A 43 16.71 12.40 -3.13
N ILE A 44 16.75 11.09 -3.41
CA ILE A 44 16.00 10.07 -2.67
C ILE A 44 16.82 8.80 -2.45
N SER A 45 16.55 8.12 -1.34
CA SER A 45 16.97 6.74 -1.12
C SER A 45 15.73 5.85 -1.13
N VAL A 46 15.78 4.76 -1.87
CA VAL A 46 14.66 3.81 -2.02
C VAL A 46 15.12 2.43 -1.59
N THR A 47 14.24 1.69 -0.93
CA THR A 47 14.44 0.25 -0.71
C THR A 47 13.12 -0.48 -0.89
N PHE A 48 13.17 -1.71 -1.35
CA PHE A 48 11.98 -2.52 -1.58
C PHE A 48 11.87 -3.62 -0.52
N GLY A 49 10.69 -3.73 0.09
CA GLY A 49 10.32 -4.86 0.91
C GLY A 49 9.68 -5.94 0.06
N GLU A 50 10.10 -7.20 0.26
CA GLU A 50 9.54 -8.39 -0.42
C GLU A 50 8.00 -8.49 -0.32
N HIS A 51 7.40 -7.63 0.48
CA HIS A 51 6.00 -7.68 0.89
C HIS A 51 5.15 -6.54 0.33
N GLY A 52 5.69 -5.81 -0.66
CA GLY A 52 4.99 -4.70 -1.31
C GLY A 52 5.12 -3.36 -0.57
N LEU A 53 6.00 -3.24 0.44
CA LEU A 53 6.31 -1.97 1.10
C LEU A 53 7.57 -1.36 0.50
N GLU A 54 7.48 -0.10 0.06
CA GLU A 54 8.57 0.67 -0.52
C GLU A 54 8.82 1.92 0.34
N PRO A 55 9.69 1.85 1.37
CA PRO A 55 10.10 3.05 2.07
C PRO A 55 11.02 3.91 1.20
N ILE A 56 10.72 5.21 1.16
CA ILE A 56 11.49 6.23 0.44
C ILE A 56 11.93 7.28 1.44
N GLN A 57 13.23 7.54 1.50
CA GLN A 57 13.79 8.67 2.25
C GLN A 57 14.14 9.78 1.28
N THR A 58 13.51 10.95 1.45
CA THR A 58 13.81 12.14 0.64
C THR A 58 14.92 12.96 1.30
N HIS A 59 15.97 13.30 0.55
CA HIS A 59 17.10 14.11 1.01
C HIS A 59 16.91 15.61 0.69
N GLU A 60 16.07 15.90 -0.30
CA GLU A 60 15.70 17.23 -0.74
C GLU A 60 14.18 17.33 -0.92
N HIS A 61 13.69 18.53 -1.20
CA HIS A 61 12.28 18.72 -1.53
C HIS A 61 11.97 18.04 -2.86
N VAL A 62 11.18 16.99 -2.80
CA VAL A 62 10.72 16.24 -3.97
C VAL A 62 9.22 16.50 -4.12
N PRO A 63 8.75 17.13 -5.21
CA PRO A 63 7.35 17.56 -5.35
C PRO A 63 6.32 16.44 -5.18
N PHE A 64 6.60 15.24 -5.69
CA PHE A 64 5.69 14.10 -5.57
C PHE A 64 5.57 13.55 -4.15
N ALA A 65 6.57 13.79 -3.29
CA ALA A 65 6.57 13.37 -1.88
C ALA A 65 6.07 14.45 -0.91
N ALA A 66 5.71 15.63 -1.42
CA ALA A 66 5.33 16.79 -0.59
C ALA A 66 3.99 16.66 0.14
N GLY A 67 3.21 15.62 -0.13
CA GLY A 67 1.84 15.46 0.36
C GLY A 67 1.67 14.64 1.65
N GLY A 68 2.73 14.31 2.38
CA GLY A 68 2.64 13.52 3.62
C GLY A 68 3.37 12.19 3.57
N ARG A 69 2.98 11.23 4.42
CA ARG A 69 3.65 9.92 4.50
C ARG A 69 3.38 9.04 3.28
N LEU A 70 2.18 9.05 2.72
CA LEU A 70 1.85 8.27 1.52
C LEU A 70 2.42 8.95 0.29
N ILE A 71 3.32 8.28 -0.42
CA ILE A 71 3.90 8.73 -1.68
C ILE A 71 3.12 8.16 -2.85
N GLU A 72 2.82 6.85 -2.81
CA GLU A 72 2.06 6.20 -3.88
C GLU A 72 1.36 4.92 -3.42
N VAL A 73 0.29 4.59 -4.13
CA VAL A 73 -0.35 3.27 -4.16
C VAL A 73 -0.20 2.74 -5.58
N ALA A 74 0.65 1.74 -5.77
CA ALA A 74 0.96 1.20 -7.07
C ALA A 74 0.04 0.03 -7.45
N ILE A 75 -0.50 0.10 -8.66
CA ILE A 75 -1.44 -0.86 -9.23
C ILE A 75 -0.88 -1.42 -10.53
N ASP A 76 -0.66 -2.72 -10.57
CA ASP A 76 -0.30 -3.44 -11.78
C ASP A 76 -1.50 -3.57 -12.70
N VAL A 77 -1.28 -3.25 -13.97
CA VAL A 77 -2.27 -3.38 -15.06
C VAL A 77 -1.63 -4.05 -16.27
N ALA A 78 -2.45 -4.63 -17.12
CA ALA A 78 -1.96 -5.29 -18.33
C ALA A 78 -1.31 -4.33 -19.34
N ASP A 79 -1.79 -3.08 -19.37
CA ASP A 79 -1.38 -2.06 -20.32
C ASP A 79 -1.42 -0.70 -19.62
N ALA A 80 -0.27 -0.30 -19.07
CA ALA A 80 -0.13 0.95 -18.31
C ALA A 80 -0.35 2.18 -19.20
N GLU A 81 0.04 2.12 -20.47
CA GLU A 81 -0.14 3.19 -21.45
C GLU A 81 -1.63 3.43 -21.72
N ALA A 82 -2.41 2.36 -21.94
CA ALA A 82 -3.86 2.49 -22.15
C ALA A 82 -4.58 3.04 -20.92
N VAL A 83 -4.11 2.72 -19.71
CA VAL A 83 -4.66 3.31 -18.47
C VAL A 83 -4.28 4.78 -18.35
N ARG A 84 -3.01 5.13 -18.63
CA ARG A 84 -2.56 6.53 -18.67
C ARG A 84 -3.43 7.37 -19.59
N GLU A 85 -3.70 6.89 -20.81
CA GLU A 85 -4.56 7.61 -21.78
C GLU A 85 -5.98 7.86 -21.24
N LYS A 86 -6.56 6.90 -20.51
CA LYS A 86 -7.86 7.08 -19.87
C LYS A 86 -7.84 8.16 -18.80
N PHE A 87 -6.79 8.18 -17.94
CA PHE A 87 -6.61 9.22 -16.94
C PHE A 87 -6.47 10.58 -17.58
N GLN A 88 -5.66 10.73 -18.63
CA GLN A 88 -5.50 11.97 -19.36
C GLN A 88 -6.82 12.43 -20.02
N ALA A 89 -7.59 11.51 -20.60
CA ALA A 89 -8.89 11.82 -21.14
C ALA A 89 -9.90 12.28 -20.07
N ALA A 90 -9.72 11.85 -18.82
CA ALA A 90 -10.49 12.29 -17.66
C ALA A 90 -9.95 13.59 -17.03
N GLY A 91 -8.84 14.14 -17.54
CA GLY A 91 -8.23 15.39 -17.09
C GLY A 91 -7.13 15.25 -16.04
N TYR A 92 -6.65 14.03 -15.77
CA TYR A 92 -5.56 13.77 -14.84
C TYR A 92 -4.25 13.56 -15.60
N GLU A 93 -3.24 14.37 -15.32
CA GLU A 93 -1.91 14.23 -15.91
C GLU A 93 -0.94 13.54 -14.94
N PRO A 94 -0.07 12.62 -15.41
CA PRO A 94 0.93 12.05 -14.55
C PRO A 94 1.99 13.09 -14.15
N VAL A 95 2.34 13.13 -12.89
CA VAL A 95 3.39 14.03 -12.35
C VAL A 95 4.78 13.41 -12.49
N VAL A 96 4.85 12.06 -12.63
CA VAL A 96 6.08 11.32 -12.93
C VAL A 96 5.78 10.32 -14.05
N ASN A 97 6.68 10.24 -15.02
CA ASN A 97 6.72 9.23 -16.06
C ASN A 97 8.08 8.54 -15.96
N ASN A 98 8.10 7.32 -15.48
CA ASN A 98 9.31 6.56 -15.28
C ASN A 98 9.37 5.39 -16.29
N TYR A 99 10.45 5.32 -17.05
CA TYR A 99 10.69 4.18 -17.95
C TYR A 99 11.75 3.26 -17.35
N LEU A 100 11.39 2.01 -17.19
CA LEU A 100 12.25 0.96 -16.67
C LEU A 100 12.83 0.14 -17.84
N PRO A 101 14.10 0.37 -18.23
CA PRO A 101 14.67 -0.25 -19.42
C PRO A 101 14.89 -1.76 -19.26
N GLY A 102 15.07 -2.26 -18.05
CA GLY A 102 15.26 -3.68 -17.78
C GLY A 102 14.04 -4.51 -18.17
N PRO A 103 12.86 -4.23 -17.61
CA PRO A 103 11.60 -4.88 -17.97
C PRO A 103 10.94 -4.32 -19.23
N ASP A 104 11.46 -3.24 -19.84
CA ASP A 104 10.84 -2.51 -20.97
C ASP A 104 9.41 -2.03 -20.59
N ALA A 105 9.31 -1.33 -19.48
CA ALA A 105 8.04 -1.01 -18.86
C ALA A 105 7.92 0.46 -18.44
N TRP A 106 6.68 0.92 -18.31
CA TRP A 106 6.38 2.27 -17.87
C TRP A 106 5.66 2.28 -16.53
N GLU A 107 6.01 3.26 -15.71
CA GLU A 107 5.32 3.64 -14.50
C GLU A 107 4.82 5.08 -14.63
N TYR A 108 3.57 5.32 -14.27
CA TYR A 108 2.93 6.63 -14.32
C TYR A 108 2.37 6.98 -12.94
N LEU A 109 3.00 7.93 -12.25
CA LEU A 109 2.49 8.46 -10.99
C LEU A 109 1.55 9.63 -11.28
N PHE A 110 0.29 9.46 -10.93
CA PHE A 110 -0.69 10.51 -10.86
C PHE A 110 -0.65 11.12 -9.46
N GLY A 111 -0.47 12.42 -9.37
CA GLY A 111 -0.42 13.11 -8.09
C GLY A 111 -1.74 13.03 -7.31
N ARG A 112 -1.88 13.90 -6.32
CA ARG A 112 -3.05 13.92 -5.43
C ARG A 112 -4.31 14.52 -6.05
N ASP A 113 -4.27 14.96 -7.31
CA ASP A 113 -5.46 15.48 -8.02
C ASP A 113 -6.55 14.44 -8.19
N PHE A 114 -6.19 13.15 -8.19
CA PHE A 114 -7.14 12.05 -8.20
C PHE A 114 -7.62 11.74 -6.76
N HIS A 115 -8.68 12.41 -6.31
CA HIS A 115 -9.30 12.20 -5.00
C HIS A 115 -8.33 12.20 -3.80
N ASP A 116 -7.26 12.97 -3.89
CA ASP A 116 -6.12 13.02 -2.94
C ASP A 116 -5.35 11.67 -2.80
N ILE A 117 -5.57 10.72 -3.70
CA ILE A 117 -4.90 9.42 -3.71
C ILE A 117 -3.75 9.46 -4.72
N PRO A 118 -2.48 9.41 -4.30
CA PRO A 118 -1.36 9.33 -5.22
C PRO A 118 -1.28 7.90 -5.80
N LEU A 119 -1.83 7.73 -7.00
CA LEU A 119 -1.84 6.45 -7.70
C LEU A 119 -0.65 6.31 -8.64
N MET A 120 0.03 5.16 -8.57
CA MET A 120 0.99 4.71 -9.57
C MET A 120 0.36 3.61 -10.43
N VAL A 121 0.48 3.75 -11.72
CA VAL A 121 0.09 2.72 -12.70
C VAL A 121 1.35 2.06 -13.22
N CYS A 122 1.45 0.75 -13.05
CA CYS A 122 2.61 -0.04 -13.46
C CYS A 122 2.21 -1.09 -14.48
N THR A 123 3.11 -1.44 -15.41
CA THR A 123 2.94 -2.61 -16.27
C THR A 123 3.07 -3.88 -15.43
N ALA A 124 2.12 -4.81 -15.56
CA ALA A 124 2.08 -6.02 -14.76
C ALA A 124 3.37 -6.87 -14.88
N GLY A 125 3.89 -7.29 -13.74
CA GLY A 125 5.16 -8.02 -13.64
C GLY A 125 6.40 -7.15 -13.55
N ASP A 126 6.25 -5.86 -13.56
CA ASP A 126 7.28 -4.84 -13.55
C ASP A 126 8.11 -4.88 -12.28
N ASN A 127 7.43 -4.79 -11.14
CA ASN A 127 8.06 -4.91 -9.83
C ASN A 127 8.85 -6.19 -9.65
N GLU A 128 8.27 -7.34 -10.02
CA GLU A 128 8.94 -8.63 -9.88
C GLU A 128 10.20 -8.68 -10.73
N THR A 129 10.17 -8.09 -11.94
CA THR A 129 11.31 -8.06 -12.82
C THR A 129 12.39 -7.12 -12.31
N GLN A 130 12.04 -5.94 -11.84
CA GLN A 130 12.97 -4.97 -11.26
C GLN A 130 13.64 -5.53 -10.01
N MET A 131 12.88 -6.13 -9.12
CA MET A 131 13.37 -6.74 -7.90
C MET A 131 14.27 -7.95 -8.14
N ARG A 132 14.06 -8.71 -9.24
CA ARG A 132 14.93 -9.84 -9.62
C ARG A 132 16.26 -9.41 -10.18
N VAL A 133 16.33 -8.26 -10.85
CA VAL A 133 17.58 -7.73 -11.42
C VAL A 133 18.52 -7.25 -10.31
N ASP A 134 17.96 -6.73 -9.22
CA ASP A 134 18.72 -6.00 -8.20
C ASP A 134 19.08 -6.81 -6.94
N GLY A 135 18.60 -8.04 -6.78
CA GLY A 135 18.95 -8.83 -5.61
C GLY A 135 18.30 -10.21 -5.51
N PRO A 136 18.64 -10.99 -4.47
CA PRO A 136 18.04 -12.29 -4.23
C PRO A 136 16.62 -12.11 -3.66
N PHE A 137 15.72 -11.49 -4.41
CA PHE A 137 14.32 -11.44 -4.06
C PHE A 137 13.78 -12.87 -4.03
N ARG A 138 13.26 -13.23 -2.89
CA ARG A 138 12.52 -14.45 -2.72
C ARG A 138 11.22 -14.32 -3.50
N GLU A 139 10.92 -15.23 -4.42
CA GLU A 139 9.58 -15.31 -4.99
C GLU A 139 8.58 -15.50 -3.85
N LEU A 140 7.76 -14.48 -3.61
CA LEU A 140 6.67 -14.57 -2.68
C LEU A 140 5.48 -15.14 -3.44
N ASP A 141 5.12 -16.38 -3.12
CA ASP A 141 3.83 -16.90 -3.54
C ASP A 141 2.69 -16.17 -2.81
N ASP A 142 1.45 -16.39 -3.24
CA ASP A 142 0.29 -15.74 -2.62
C ASP A 142 0.08 -16.13 -1.14
N ALA A 143 0.73 -17.19 -0.66
CA ALA A 143 0.67 -17.67 0.73
C ALA A 143 1.81 -17.13 1.61
N SER A 144 2.82 -16.44 1.05
CA SER A 144 3.94 -15.91 1.83
C SER A 144 3.49 -14.84 2.83
N THR A 145 4.07 -14.88 4.03
CA THR A 145 3.84 -13.92 5.11
C THR A 145 5.17 -13.54 5.79
N PRO A 146 5.28 -12.36 6.38
CA PRO A 146 4.33 -11.24 6.36
C PRO A 146 4.26 -10.57 4.99
N LYS A 147 3.09 -10.08 4.58
CA LYS A 147 2.93 -9.25 3.38
C LYS A 147 1.78 -8.28 3.52
N ILE A 148 1.74 -7.24 2.70
CA ILE A 148 0.59 -6.35 2.64
C ILE A 148 -0.60 -7.13 2.08
N GLY A 149 -1.62 -7.26 2.90
CA GLY A 149 -2.86 -7.94 2.54
C GLY A 149 -3.94 -6.96 2.10
N CYS A 150 -3.93 -5.72 2.60
CA CYS A 150 -4.87 -4.68 2.20
C CYS A 150 -4.29 -3.28 2.51
N VAL A 151 -4.61 -2.30 1.68
CA VAL A 151 -4.33 -0.88 1.93
C VAL A 151 -5.66 -0.18 2.16
N ASP A 152 -5.77 0.55 3.27
CA ASP A 152 -6.97 1.26 3.69
C ASP A 152 -6.82 2.75 3.39
N LEU A 153 -7.67 3.28 2.53
CA LEU A 153 -7.69 4.68 2.13
C LEU A 153 -8.99 5.36 2.55
N VAL A 154 -8.89 6.47 3.27
CA VAL A 154 -10.03 7.33 3.58
C VAL A 154 -10.34 8.19 2.38
N VAL A 155 -11.61 8.25 2.01
CA VAL A 155 -12.12 9.05 0.90
C VAL A 155 -13.34 9.85 1.32
N ASP A 156 -13.55 11.01 0.69
CA ASP A 156 -14.67 11.90 0.99
C ASP A 156 -15.99 11.42 0.38
N ASP A 157 -15.92 10.84 -0.82
CA ASP A 157 -17.07 10.31 -1.57
C ASP A 157 -16.74 8.88 -2.05
N LEU A 158 -17.19 7.91 -1.27
CA LEU A 158 -16.89 6.50 -1.48
C LEU A 158 -17.41 5.97 -2.82
N GLU A 159 -18.63 6.35 -3.17
CA GLU A 159 -19.28 5.87 -4.39
C GLU A 159 -18.62 6.45 -5.65
N GLN A 160 -18.28 7.75 -5.61
CA GLN A 160 -17.61 8.42 -6.73
C GLN A 160 -16.21 7.85 -6.95
N VAL A 161 -15.41 7.73 -5.89
CA VAL A 161 -14.04 7.17 -6.01
C VAL A 161 -14.06 5.73 -6.53
N ALA A 162 -14.97 4.90 -6.02
CA ALA A 162 -15.11 3.53 -6.50
C ALA A 162 -15.57 3.47 -7.97
N ALA A 163 -16.48 4.35 -8.39
CA ALA A 163 -16.93 4.44 -9.78
C ALA A 163 -15.79 4.88 -10.72
N ASP A 164 -14.99 5.86 -10.31
CA ASP A 164 -13.87 6.34 -11.12
C ASP A 164 -12.77 5.29 -11.23
N LEU A 165 -12.40 4.61 -10.15
CA LEU A 165 -11.44 3.49 -10.18
C LEU A 165 -11.97 2.31 -11.03
N THR A 166 -13.28 2.07 -11.00
CA THR A 166 -13.90 1.05 -11.87
C THR A 166 -13.79 1.46 -13.34
N HIS A 167 -14.06 2.72 -13.66
CA HIS A 167 -14.02 3.22 -15.03
C HIS A 167 -12.59 3.27 -15.60
N LEU A 168 -11.65 3.81 -14.82
CA LEU A 168 -10.27 4.06 -15.28
C LEU A 168 -9.41 2.80 -15.28
N PHE A 169 -9.48 1.99 -14.21
CA PHE A 169 -8.68 0.78 -14.04
C PHE A 169 -9.42 -0.53 -14.34
N GLY A 170 -10.75 -0.53 -14.32
CA GLY A 170 -11.52 -1.77 -14.34
C GLY A 170 -11.55 -2.51 -13.00
N MET A 171 -11.30 -1.80 -11.90
CA MET A 171 -11.42 -2.36 -10.55
C MET A 171 -12.89 -2.68 -10.22
N THR A 172 -13.09 -3.67 -9.37
CA THR A 172 -14.42 -4.02 -8.86
C THR A 172 -14.46 -3.90 -7.35
N PHE A 173 -15.55 -3.37 -6.81
CA PHE A 173 -15.72 -3.15 -5.39
C PHE A 173 -16.97 -3.83 -4.85
N VAL A 174 -16.88 -4.33 -3.63
CA VAL A 174 -18.01 -4.87 -2.85
C VAL A 174 -18.02 -4.22 -1.49
N GLU A 175 -19.21 -4.04 -0.93
CA GLU A 175 -19.36 -3.52 0.43
C GLU A 175 -18.76 -4.50 1.44
N THR A 176 -18.02 -3.97 2.41
CA THR A 176 -17.38 -4.74 3.48
C THR A 176 -17.48 -4.00 4.81
N ASP A 177 -17.17 -4.73 5.88
CA ASP A 177 -17.00 -4.14 7.21
C ASP A 177 -15.77 -3.22 7.22
N PRO A 178 -15.91 -1.94 7.60
CA PRO A 178 -14.78 -1.00 7.69
C PRO A 178 -13.74 -1.37 8.77
N GLY A 179 -13.97 -2.44 9.53
CA GLY A 179 -13.03 -2.90 10.56
C GLY A 179 -12.84 -1.92 11.73
N GLY A 180 -13.81 -1.05 11.98
CA GLY A 180 -13.74 -0.01 13.00
C GLY A 180 -12.98 1.25 12.58
N LEU A 181 -12.44 1.31 11.36
CA LEU A 181 -11.70 2.48 10.86
C LEU A 181 -12.61 3.59 10.32
N GLY A 182 -13.86 3.28 10.02
CA GLY A 182 -14.84 4.23 9.48
C GLY A 182 -16.28 3.75 9.60
N ASN A 183 -17.18 4.42 8.87
CA ASN A 183 -18.62 4.12 8.89
C ASN A 183 -19.01 3.15 7.77
N LYS A 184 -18.40 3.26 6.59
CA LYS A 184 -18.68 2.45 5.40
C LYS A 184 -17.37 2.13 4.68
N ALA A 185 -17.29 0.97 4.06
CA ALA A 185 -16.14 0.58 3.26
C ALA A 185 -16.50 -0.24 2.05
N LEU A 186 -15.71 -0.07 0.99
CA LEU A 186 -15.72 -0.89 -0.22
C LEU A 186 -14.33 -1.50 -0.42
N VAL A 187 -14.27 -2.76 -0.82
CA VAL A 187 -13.01 -3.46 -1.11
C VAL A 187 -13.16 -4.33 -2.34
N GLY A 188 -12.06 -4.71 -2.95
CA GLY A 188 -12.06 -5.65 -4.08
C GLY A 188 -10.82 -6.55 -4.08
N PRO A 189 -10.75 -7.48 -5.04
CA PRO A 189 -9.66 -8.44 -5.15
C PRO A 189 -8.28 -7.78 -5.38
N HIS A 190 -8.28 -6.51 -5.78
CA HIS A 190 -7.09 -5.67 -5.94
C HIS A 190 -6.49 -5.17 -4.61
N ARG A 191 -7.05 -5.56 -3.44
CA ARG A 191 -6.49 -5.31 -2.08
C ARG A 191 -6.43 -3.84 -1.66
N VAL A 192 -7.18 -2.95 -2.32
CA VAL A 192 -7.40 -1.57 -1.87
C VAL A 192 -8.80 -1.48 -1.28
N ARG A 193 -8.89 -0.99 -0.03
CA ARG A 193 -10.15 -0.74 0.67
C ARG A 193 -10.35 0.76 0.80
N LEU A 194 -11.47 1.24 0.30
CA LEU A 194 -11.91 2.62 0.42
C LEU A 194 -12.80 2.74 1.66
N ILE A 195 -12.60 3.77 2.46
CA ILE A 195 -13.29 4.00 3.74
C ILE A 195 -13.89 5.41 3.74
N GLU A 196 -15.18 5.51 4.05
CA GLU A 196 -15.90 6.76 4.22
C GLU A 196 -16.25 7.00 5.69
N GLY A 197 -16.26 8.29 6.11
CA GLY A 197 -16.61 8.67 7.46
C GLY A 197 -15.64 8.06 8.48
N PRO A 198 -14.38 8.50 8.51
CA PRO A 198 -13.35 7.91 9.37
C PRO A 198 -13.75 7.95 10.82
N ASN A 199 -13.41 6.90 11.59
CA ASN A 199 -13.65 6.83 13.02
C ASN A 199 -12.93 8.00 13.74
N PRO A 200 -13.65 8.92 14.42
CA PRO A 200 -13.02 10.10 15.04
C PRO A 200 -11.97 9.76 16.09
N ASP A 201 -12.12 8.64 16.80
CA ASP A 201 -11.19 8.22 17.85
C ASP A 201 -9.85 7.71 17.27
N LEU A 202 -9.84 7.32 16.02
CA LEU A 202 -8.67 6.79 15.31
C LEU A 202 -8.13 7.74 14.22
N SER A 203 -8.93 8.68 13.75
CA SER A 203 -8.58 9.56 12.62
C SER A 203 -7.31 10.38 12.85
N ALA A 204 -7.00 10.73 14.11
CA ALA A 204 -5.76 11.41 14.47
C ALA A 204 -4.49 10.56 14.22
N GLN A 205 -4.65 9.26 13.97
CA GLN A 205 -3.57 8.33 13.65
C GLN A 205 -3.45 8.06 12.14
N PHE A 206 -4.34 8.63 11.33
CA PHE A 206 -4.31 8.48 9.88
C PHE A 206 -3.38 9.50 9.25
N HIS A 207 -2.78 9.13 8.14
CA HIS A 207 -2.03 10.02 7.27
C HIS A 207 -2.80 10.16 5.95
N HIS A 208 -3.85 10.99 5.98
CA HIS A 208 -4.80 11.12 4.86
C HIS A 208 -4.10 11.16 3.49
N PRO A 209 -4.55 10.34 2.53
CA PRO A 209 -5.70 9.43 2.59
C PRO A 209 -5.41 8.08 3.27
N LEU A 210 -4.19 7.77 3.66
CA LEU A 210 -3.79 6.49 4.24
C LEU A 210 -4.32 6.33 5.68
N ALA A 211 -5.26 5.38 5.88
CA ALA A 211 -5.75 5.00 7.19
C ALA A 211 -4.94 3.84 7.81
N ALA A 212 -4.59 2.83 7.00
CA ALA A 212 -3.75 1.73 7.45
C ALA A 212 -3.10 0.97 6.29
N ILE A 213 -1.92 0.42 6.57
CA ILE A 213 -1.32 -0.67 5.81
C ILE A 213 -1.58 -1.94 6.63
N GLN A 214 -2.40 -2.83 6.09
CA GLN A 214 -2.80 -4.07 6.77
C GLN A 214 -1.86 -5.21 6.36
N PHE A 215 -1.05 -5.69 7.30
CA PHE A 215 -0.18 -6.84 7.05
C PHE A 215 -0.88 -8.14 7.40
N MET A 216 -0.85 -9.06 6.46
CA MET A 216 -1.21 -10.44 6.64
C MET A 216 -0.04 -11.19 7.27
N VAL A 217 -0.26 -11.89 8.38
CA VAL A 217 0.78 -12.57 9.16
C VAL A 217 0.30 -13.96 9.61
N ASP A 218 1.23 -14.88 9.84
CA ASP A 218 0.88 -16.24 10.33
C ASP A 218 0.53 -16.22 11.82
N ASP A 219 1.37 -15.59 12.64
CA ASP A 219 1.17 -15.51 14.10
C ASP A 219 0.90 -14.06 14.52
N VAL A 220 -0.36 -13.68 14.45
CA VAL A 220 -0.82 -12.33 14.77
C VAL A 220 -0.56 -11.96 16.23
N GLU A 221 -0.64 -12.93 17.16
CA GLU A 221 -0.42 -12.65 18.58
C GLU A 221 1.06 -12.43 18.91
N ALA A 222 1.97 -13.15 18.27
CA ALA A 222 3.41 -12.91 18.42
C ALA A 222 3.81 -11.54 17.89
N ILE A 223 3.29 -11.14 16.72
CA ILE A 223 3.53 -9.78 16.18
C ILE A 223 2.94 -8.71 17.10
N ARG A 224 1.69 -8.88 17.56
CA ARG A 224 1.04 -7.96 18.50
C ARG A 224 1.92 -7.74 19.74
N GLN A 225 2.39 -8.83 20.36
CA GLN A 225 3.22 -8.74 21.57
C GLN A 225 4.55 -8.03 21.31
N ARG A 226 5.18 -8.24 20.16
CA ARG A 226 6.42 -7.53 19.78
C ARG A 226 6.19 -6.03 19.63
N LEU A 227 5.10 -5.65 18.94
CA LEU A 227 4.73 -4.24 18.76
C LEU A 227 4.42 -3.56 20.10
N GLU A 228 3.63 -4.20 20.96
CA GLU A 228 3.32 -3.65 22.30
C GLU A 228 4.59 -3.51 23.18
N THR A 229 5.49 -4.51 23.12
CA THR A 229 6.78 -4.44 23.81
C THR A 229 7.68 -3.33 23.25
N GLY A 230 7.59 -3.07 21.94
CA GLY A 230 8.25 -1.95 21.26
C GLY A 230 7.63 -0.57 21.55
N GLY A 231 6.56 -0.50 22.37
CA GLY A 231 5.92 0.75 22.75
C GLY A 231 4.74 1.16 21.86
N TYR A 232 4.27 0.29 20.98
CA TYR A 232 3.16 0.51 20.06
C TYR A 232 1.89 -0.23 20.56
N PRO A 233 1.03 0.39 21.38
CA PRO A 233 -0.15 -0.27 21.93
C PRO A 233 -1.23 -0.47 20.86
N VAL A 234 -2.02 -1.54 21.00
CA VAL A 234 -3.23 -1.73 20.20
C VAL A 234 -4.19 -0.57 20.43
N ARG A 235 -4.66 0.05 19.36
CA ARG A 235 -5.66 1.13 19.37
C ARG A 235 -7.06 0.64 19.12
N HIS A 236 -7.19 -0.39 18.29
CA HIS A 236 -8.47 -1.01 17.99
C HIS A 236 -8.30 -2.51 17.72
N THR A 237 -9.29 -3.29 18.16
CA THR A 237 -9.37 -4.74 17.91
C THR A 237 -10.64 -5.07 17.15
N ARG A 238 -10.51 -5.71 16.01
CA ARG A 238 -11.62 -6.27 15.24
C ARG A 238 -11.69 -7.77 15.50
N HIS A 239 -12.84 -8.24 15.98
CA HIS A 239 -13.13 -9.66 16.08
C HIS A 239 -13.52 -10.21 14.71
N LEU A 240 -12.84 -11.26 14.27
CA LEU A 240 -13.05 -11.86 12.96
C LEU A 240 -14.10 -12.97 13.02
N LYS A 241 -14.96 -13.06 12.01
CA LYS A 241 -15.97 -14.12 11.89
C LYS A 241 -15.33 -15.50 11.73
N SER A 242 -14.16 -15.54 11.07
CA SER A 242 -13.32 -16.74 10.91
C SER A 242 -12.66 -17.19 12.23
N GLY A 243 -12.78 -16.41 13.30
CA GLY A 243 -12.14 -16.60 14.59
C GLY A 243 -10.82 -15.82 14.72
N GLY A 244 -10.47 -15.47 15.96
CA GLY A 244 -9.30 -14.63 16.23
C GLY A 244 -9.57 -13.14 16.07
N ASN A 245 -8.49 -12.36 15.96
CA ASN A 245 -8.55 -10.91 15.94
C ASN A 245 -7.66 -10.33 14.82
N ALA A 246 -8.08 -9.18 14.29
CA ALA A 246 -7.21 -8.24 13.62
C ALA A 246 -6.96 -7.05 14.56
N TYR A 247 -5.76 -6.49 14.50
CA TYR A 247 -5.34 -5.40 15.38
C TYR A 247 -4.91 -4.19 14.56
N TYR A 248 -5.34 -3.00 15.01
CA TYR A 248 -4.89 -1.73 14.49
C TYR A 248 -4.10 -0.99 15.57
N PHE A 249 -2.91 -0.49 15.22
CA PHE A 249 -1.97 0.15 16.15
C PHE A 249 -1.91 1.67 15.97
N GLY A 250 -2.45 2.22 14.90
CA GLY A 250 -2.24 3.60 14.52
C GLY A 250 -0.83 3.83 13.98
N SER A 251 -0.28 4.99 14.24
CA SER A 251 1.08 5.36 13.84
C SER A 251 2.11 4.54 14.60
N VAL A 252 2.89 3.74 13.86
CA VAL A 252 4.04 2.95 14.35
C VAL A 252 5.26 3.31 13.50
N ILE A 253 6.41 2.81 13.80
CA ILE A 253 7.67 2.92 13.03
C ILE A 253 7.68 4.15 12.09
N GLN A 254 8.14 5.29 12.56
CA GLN A 254 8.15 6.56 11.83
C GLN A 254 6.77 6.96 11.27
N ASP A 255 5.74 6.84 12.11
CA ASP A 255 4.36 7.23 11.82
C ASP A 255 3.63 6.43 10.72
N MET A 256 4.10 5.24 10.36
CA MET A 256 3.37 4.36 9.44
C MET A 256 2.06 3.85 10.10
N PRO A 257 0.87 4.13 9.56
CA PRO A 257 -0.37 3.60 10.13
C PRO A 257 -0.47 2.10 9.83
N LEU A 258 -0.51 1.29 10.88
CA LEU A 258 -0.35 -0.16 10.81
C LEU A 258 -1.57 -0.92 11.32
N GLY A 259 -1.97 -1.94 10.57
CA GLY A 259 -2.81 -3.02 11.04
C GLY A 259 -2.17 -4.39 10.77
N ILE A 260 -2.58 -5.40 11.53
CA ILE A 260 -2.21 -6.79 11.29
C ILE A 260 -3.41 -7.71 11.41
N TYR A 261 -3.45 -8.79 10.63
CA TYR A 261 -4.47 -9.80 10.70
C TYR A 261 -3.92 -11.19 10.32
N PRO A 262 -4.56 -12.29 10.78
CA PRO A 262 -4.08 -13.62 10.47
C PRO A 262 -4.33 -13.99 9.00
N ALA A 263 -3.38 -14.65 8.35
CA ALA A 263 -3.47 -15.06 6.95
C ALA A 263 -4.73 -15.89 6.64
N THR A 264 -5.22 -16.65 7.61
CA THR A 264 -6.45 -17.45 7.52
C THR A 264 -7.73 -16.61 7.37
N ALA A 265 -7.68 -15.31 7.68
CA ALA A 265 -8.81 -14.38 7.56
C ALA A 265 -8.75 -13.50 6.32
N ASP A 266 -7.80 -13.73 5.39
CA ASP A 266 -7.59 -12.87 4.23
C ASP A 266 -8.88 -12.68 3.40
N SER A 267 -9.61 -13.76 3.12
CA SER A 267 -10.88 -13.68 2.38
C SER A 267 -11.94 -12.82 3.05
N GLU A 268 -11.98 -12.79 4.40
CA GLU A 268 -12.89 -11.92 5.16
C GLU A 268 -12.48 -10.45 5.05
N ILE A 269 -11.17 -10.17 5.09
CA ILE A 269 -10.64 -8.80 5.02
C ILE A 269 -10.88 -8.18 3.65
N ILE A 270 -10.67 -8.95 2.57
CA ILE A 270 -10.85 -8.48 1.18
C ILE A 270 -12.27 -8.70 0.63
N GLY A 271 -13.25 -9.09 1.46
CA GLY A 271 -14.66 -9.20 1.06
C GLY A 271 -15.01 -10.37 0.16
N ASN A 272 -14.18 -11.42 0.09
CA ASN A 272 -14.40 -12.62 -0.74
C ASN A 272 -15.09 -13.77 0.04
N SER A 273 -15.84 -13.46 1.08
CA SER A 273 -16.53 -14.46 1.94
C SER A 273 -17.98 -14.72 1.52
#